data_a2cd4e59c27253ad7d23d86dd87a59e1
#
_entry.id   a2cd4e59c27253ad7d23d86dd87a59e1
#
_cell.length_a   1.000
_cell.length_b   1.000
_cell.length_c   1.000
_cell.angle_alpha   90.00
_cell.angle_beta   90.00
_cell.angle_gamma   90.00
#
_symmetry.space_group_name_H-M   'P 1'
#
loop_
_entity.id
_entity.type
_entity.pdbx_description
1 polymer ?
#
loop_
_entity_poly.entity_id
_entity_poly.type
_entity_poly.pdbx_seq_one_letter_code
_entity_poly.pdbx_strand_id
1 'polypeptide(L)'
;MKRYLKHTGIAILMLGVLLCGLLSMSSARNRVILYFERDSIEQAVKHYFTCEMSRDFEKLYQCLSPSSVYRQSHTYEDFLADVKNSPVRIREYKIVDIYNLTVNHDREAFPLVEKFVQAEVEVILYYTDTNQAFSFNQCFTFLKEGGSWLKG
;
A
#
# COMPACT_ATOMS: atom_id res chain seq x y z
N MET A 1 -26.90 38.93 24.53
CA MET A 1 -26.34 37.57 24.66
C MET A 1 -27.08 36.45 23.96
N LYS A 2 -28.41 36.34 23.99
CA LYS A 2 -29.18 35.23 23.38
C LYS A 2 -29.11 35.15 21.83
N ARG A 3 -28.84 36.23 21.10
CA ARG A 3 -28.72 36.21 19.61
C ARG A 3 -27.45 35.53 19.13
N TYR A 4 -26.28 35.76 19.78
CA TYR A 4 -25.02 35.15 19.40
C TYR A 4 -25.02 33.62 19.56
N LEU A 5 -25.71 33.10 20.60
CA LEU A 5 -25.81 31.65 20.83
C LEU A 5 -26.56 30.90 19.72
N LYS A 6 -27.55 31.56 19.07
CA LYS A 6 -28.30 30.97 17.96
C LYS A 6 -27.47 30.90 16.68
N HIS A 7 -26.65 31.89 16.41
CA HIS A 7 -25.83 31.91 15.21
C HIS A 7 -24.64 30.93 15.29
N THR A 8 -24.04 30.74 16.46
CA THR A 8 -23.01 29.72 16.68
C THR A 8 -23.57 28.29 16.54
N GLY A 9 -24.77 28.02 17.03
CA GLY A 9 -25.43 26.72 16.88
C GLY A 9 -25.69 26.36 15.39
N ILE A 10 -26.20 27.35 14.61
CA ILE A 10 -26.46 27.17 13.18
C ILE A 10 -25.14 26.95 12.41
N ALA A 11 -24.08 27.68 12.73
CA ALA A 11 -22.79 27.54 12.09
C ALA A 11 -22.13 26.13 12.33
N ILE A 12 -22.25 25.62 13.55
CA ILE A 12 -21.79 24.26 13.90
C ILE A 12 -22.59 23.19 13.15
N LEU A 13 -23.90 23.38 13.04
CA LEU A 13 -24.81 22.44 12.36
C LEU A 13 -24.51 22.43 10.85
N MET A 14 -24.31 23.60 10.23
CA MET A 14 -23.92 23.74 8.82
C MET A 14 -22.55 23.10 8.55
N LEU A 15 -21.56 23.30 9.43
CA LEU A 15 -20.25 22.69 9.33
C LEU A 15 -20.35 21.15 9.42
N GLY A 16 -21.18 20.63 10.32
CA GLY A 16 -21.46 19.20 10.47
C GLY A 16 -22.09 18.59 9.23
N VAL A 17 -23.09 19.25 8.63
CA VAL A 17 -23.74 18.80 7.39
C VAL A 17 -22.75 18.83 6.20
N LEU A 18 -21.90 19.85 6.12
CA LEU A 18 -20.89 19.98 5.08
C LEU A 18 -19.82 18.89 5.21
N LEU A 19 -19.40 18.58 6.43
CA LEU A 19 -18.44 17.49 6.72
C LEU A 19 -19.06 16.13 6.38
N CYS A 20 -20.31 15.87 6.74
CA CYS A 20 -21.02 14.65 6.38
C CYS A 20 -21.20 14.51 4.87
N GLY A 21 -21.47 15.61 4.16
CA GLY A 21 -21.58 15.64 2.71
C GLY A 21 -20.23 15.32 2.03
N LEU A 22 -19.13 15.88 2.53
CA LEU A 22 -17.79 15.59 2.02
C LEU A 22 -17.36 14.13 2.27
N LEU A 23 -17.69 13.58 3.44
CA LEU A 23 -17.35 12.19 3.76
C LEU A 23 -18.21 11.16 3.00
N SER A 24 -19.35 11.56 2.47
CA SER A 24 -20.17 10.71 1.58
C SER A 24 -19.58 10.62 0.15
N MET A 25 -18.69 11.49 -0.23
CA MET A 25 -17.91 11.34 -1.49
C MET A 25 -16.81 10.33 -1.27
N SER A 26 -16.88 9.17 -1.95
CA SER A 26 -15.91 8.06 -1.82
C SER A 26 -14.44 8.53 -1.96
N SER A 27 -14.17 9.46 -2.85
CA SER A 27 -12.83 10.04 -3.07
C SER A 27 -12.32 10.83 -1.84
N ALA A 28 -13.16 11.66 -1.22
CA ALA A 28 -12.77 12.43 -0.03
C ALA A 28 -12.54 11.51 1.17
N ARG A 29 -13.43 10.54 1.37
CA ARG A 29 -13.29 9.52 2.41
C ARG A 29 -12.00 8.73 2.25
N ASN A 30 -11.67 8.28 1.05
CA ASN A 30 -10.45 7.51 0.78
C ASN A 30 -9.18 8.33 1.05
N ARG A 31 -9.17 9.63 0.76
CA ARG A 31 -8.05 10.52 1.11
C ARG A 31 -7.87 10.67 2.62
N VAL A 32 -8.94 10.79 3.36
CA VAL A 32 -8.90 10.85 4.84
C VAL A 32 -8.37 9.53 5.40
N ILE A 33 -8.86 8.40 4.91
CA ILE A 33 -8.36 7.08 5.32
C ILE A 33 -6.87 6.94 4.98
N LEU A 34 -6.45 7.34 3.78
CA LEU A 34 -5.05 7.30 3.37
C LEU A 34 -4.17 8.13 4.32
N TYR A 35 -4.63 9.31 4.74
CA TYR A 35 -3.89 10.14 5.68
C TYR A 35 -3.62 9.40 7.01
N PHE A 36 -4.61 8.72 7.57
CA PHE A 36 -4.45 7.97 8.82
C PHE A 36 -3.69 6.66 8.68
N GLU A 37 -3.71 6.03 7.50
CA GLU A 37 -3.04 4.75 7.27
C GLU A 37 -1.66 4.90 6.59
N ARG A 38 -1.27 6.12 6.19
CA ARG A 38 -0.04 6.37 5.42
C ARG A 38 1.20 5.79 6.09
N ASP A 39 1.37 6.03 7.38
CA ASP A 39 2.54 5.55 8.13
C ASP A 39 2.62 4.02 8.15
N SER A 40 1.49 3.33 8.33
CA SER A 40 1.45 1.87 8.33
C SER A 40 1.73 1.29 6.94
N ILE A 41 1.26 1.96 5.88
CA ILE A 41 1.56 1.58 4.50
C ILE A 41 3.06 1.78 4.20
N GLU A 42 3.62 2.95 4.57
CA GLU A 42 5.05 3.21 4.39
C GLU A 42 5.93 2.18 5.12
N GLN A 43 5.53 1.78 6.32
CA GLN A 43 6.25 0.73 7.06
C GLN A 43 6.20 -0.61 6.32
N ALA A 44 5.06 -1.00 5.77
CA ALA A 44 4.93 -2.22 4.99
C ALA A 44 5.79 -2.19 3.71
N VAL A 45 5.79 -1.05 2.99
CA VAL A 45 6.66 -0.85 1.82
C VAL A 45 8.12 -0.97 2.21
N LYS A 46 8.55 -0.26 3.27
CA LYS A 46 9.94 -0.30 3.78
C LYS A 46 10.33 -1.72 4.21
N HIS A 47 9.44 -2.42 4.90
CA HIS A 47 9.70 -3.79 5.34
C HIS A 47 9.92 -4.73 4.16
N TYR A 48 9.04 -4.68 3.15
CA TYR A 48 9.17 -5.46 1.92
C TYR A 48 10.55 -5.23 1.25
N PHE A 49 10.91 -3.97 0.97
CA PHE A 49 12.18 -3.65 0.31
C PHE A 49 13.40 -3.99 1.17
N THR A 50 13.30 -3.85 2.50
CA THR A 50 14.38 -4.26 3.41
C THR A 50 14.62 -5.77 3.34
N CYS A 51 13.56 -6.58 3.35
CA CYS A 51 13.67 -8.03 3.22
C CYS A 51 14.25 -8.42 1.85
N GLU A 52 13.84 -7.76 0.77
CA GLU A 52 14.33 -8.02 -0.57
C GLU A 52 15.82 -7.67 -0.72
N MET A 53 16.24 -6.48 -0.26
CA MET A 53 17.64 -6.05 -0.29
C MET A 53 18.55 -6.93 0.58
N SER A 54 18.09 -7.34 1.75
CA SER A 54 18.83 -8.22 2.65
C SER A 54 18.80 -9.69 2.22
N ARG A 55 17.96 -10.04 1.23
CA ARG A 55 17.72 -11.42 0.76
C ARG A 55 17.21 -12.34 1.89
N ASP A 56 16.46 -11.80 2.81
CA ASP A 56 15.73 -12.58 3.82
C ASP A 56 14.46 -13.14 3.15
N PHE A 57 14.64 -14.21 2.39
CA PHE A 57 13.58 -14.75 1.52
C PHE A 57 12.38 -15.28 2.29
N GLU A 58 12.58 -15.74 3.52
CA GLU A 58 11.48 -16.20 4.36
C GLU A 58 10.58 -15.01 4.74
N LYS A 59 11.17 -13.92 5.26
CA LYS A 59 10.43 -12.72 5.58
C LYS A 59 9.87 -12.04 4.32
N LEU A 60 10.63 -12.04 3.22
CA LEU A 60 10.16 -11.48 1.95
C LEU A 60 8.88 -12.21 1.48
N TYR A 61 8.83 -13.54 1.57
CA TYR A 61 7.63 -14.29 1.23
C TYR A 61 6.46 -13.97 2.17
N GLN A 62 6.75 -13.75 3.46
CA GLN A 62 5.73 -13.33 4.44
C GLN A 62 5.20 -11.91 4.18
N CYS A 63 5.98 -11.05 3.51
CA CYS A 63 5.53 -9.73 3.07
C CYS A 63 4.53 -9.79 1.91
N LEU A 64 4.41 -10.91 1.19
CA LEU A 64 3.45 -11.06 0.11
C LEU A 64 2.07 -11.41 0.69
N SER A 65 1.03 -10.75 0.20
CA SER A 65 -0.35 -11.07 0.60
C SER A 65 -0.72 -12.50 0.18
N PRO A 66 -1.34 -13.30 1.06
CA PRO A 66 -1.94 -14.58 0.68
C PRO A 66 -2.92 -14.46 -0.49
N SER A 67 -3.61 -13.32 -0.61
CA SER A 67 -4.53 -13.02 -1.71
C SER A 67 -3.83 -12.48 -2.97
N SER A 68 -2.50 -12.34 -2.99
CA SER A 68 -1.78 -11.93 -4.20
C SER A 68 -1.83 -13.04 -5.26
N VAL A 69 -1.90 -12.64 -6.53
CA VAL A 69 -1.90 -13.58 -7.67
C VAL A 69 -0.68 -14.50 -7.62
N TYR A 70 0.47 -13.96 -7.23
CA TYR A 70 1.70 -14.73 -7.11
C TYR A 70 1.57 -15.86 -6.08
N ARG A 71 1.15 -15.54 -4.83
CA ARG A 71 1.03 -16.55 -3.77
C ARG A 71 -0.11 -17.55 -3.99
N GLN A 72 -1.13 -17.20 -4.77
CA GLN A 72 -2.20 -18.13 -5.15
C GLN A 72 -1.76 -19.17 -6.18
N SER A 73 -0.72 -18.86 -6.97
CA SER A 73 -0.24 -19.71 -8.08
C SER A 73 1.13 -20.35 -7.83
N HIS A 74 1.87 -19.93 -6.79
CA HIS A 74 3.23 -20.41 -6.51
C HIS A 74 3.38 -20.81 -5.04
N THR A 75 4.08 -21.91 -4.82
CA THR A 75 4.50 -22.35 -3.48
C THR A 75 5.69 -21.53 -2.98
N TYR A 76 6.07 -21.75 -1.72
CA TYR A 76 7.29 -21.14 -1.18
C TYR A 76 8.56 -21.66 -1.88
N GLU A 77 8.57 -22.92 -2.28
CA GLU A 77 9.66 -23.54 -3.04
C GLU A 77 9.83 -22.89 -4.42
N ASP A 78 8.72 -22.63 -5.13
CA ASP A 78 8.74 -21.94 -6.42
C ASP A 78 9.29 -20.53 -6.25
N PHE A 79 8.80 -19.80 -5.24
CA PHE A 79 9.30 -18.46 -4.90
C PHE A 79 10.81 -18.49 -4.62
N LEU A 80 11.31 -19.46 -3.82
CA LEU A 80 12.74 -19.58 -3.55
C LEU A 80 13.57 -19.87 -4.80
N ALA A 81 13.06 -20.67 -5.71
CA ALA A 81 13.71 -20.95 -6.99
C ALA A 81 13.84 -19.67 -7.83
N ASP A 82 12.77 -18.89 -7.92
CA ASP A 82 12.74 -17.63 -8.67
C ASP A 82 13.73 -16.61 -8.11
N VAL A 83 13.68 -16.34 -6.81
CA VAL A 83 14.49 -15.26 -6.20
C VAL A 83 15.97 -15.63 -6.04
N LYS A 84 16.31 -16.91 -5.84
CA LYS A 84 17.69 -17.36 -5.73
C LYS A 84 18.41 -17.28 -7.06
N ASN A 85 17.74 -17.63 -8.16
CA ASN A 85 18.29 -17.66 -9.51
C ASN A 85 18.22 -16.30 -10.21
N SER A 86 17.48 -15.34 -9.68
CA SER A 86 17.38 -14.01 -10.27
C SER A 86 18.76 -13.32 -10.30
N PRO A 87 19.24 -12.83 -11.45
CA PRO A 87 20.44 -12.00 -11.53
C PRO A 87 20.19 -10.56 -11.06
N VAL A 88 18.93 -10.20 -10.83
CA VAL A 88 18.51 -8.83 -10.46
C VAL A 88 18.58 -8.65 -8.95
N ARG A 89 19.10 -7.50 -8.54
CA ARG A 89 19.14 -7.06 -7.12
C ARG A 89 18.62 -5.65 -7.02
N ILE A 90 17.83 -5.37 -5.99
CA ILE A 90 17.53 -4.00 -5.62
C ILE A 90 18.72 -3.49 -4.80
N ARG A 91 19.33 -2.41 -5.27
CA ARG A 91 20.46 -1.75 -4.62
C ARG A 91 19.98 -0.63 -3.69
N GLU A 92 18.97 0.10 -4.14
CA GLU A 92 18.42 1.27 -3.44
C GLU A 92 16.95 1.43 -3.84
N TYR A 93 16.17 2.03 -2.95
CA TYR A 93 14.79 2.42 -3.25
C TYR A 93 14.43 3.73 -2.55
N LYS A 94 13.45 4.42 -3.12
CA LYS A 94 12.86 5.63 -2.54
C LYS A 94 11.36 5.62 -2.78
N ILE A 95 10.56 5.70 -1.72
CA ILE A 95 9.11 5.88 -1.85
C ILE A 95 8.85 7.27 -2.40
N VAL A 96 8.24 7.36 -3.58
CA VAL A 96 7.91 8.61 -4.27
C VAL A 96 6.56 9.11 -3.81
N ASP A 97 5.53 8.24 -3.86
CA ASP A 97 4.18 8.57 -3.42
C ASP A 97 3.39 7.31 -3.00
N ILE A 98 2.35 7.55 -2.21
CA ILE A 98 1.35 6.54 -1.83
C ILE A 98 -0.02 7.14 -2.15
N TYR A 99 -0.77 6.46 -3.01
CA TYR A 99 -2.01 6.99 -3.57
C TYR A 99 -3.01 5.88 -3.92
N ASN A 100 -4.18 6.26 -4.44
CA ASN A 100 -5.23 5.34 -4.88
C ASN A 100 -5.67 4.32 -3.82
N LEU A 101 -5.76 4.77 -2.55
CA LEU A 101 -6.37 3.91 -1.53
C LEU A 101 -7.86 3.71 -1.87
N THR A 102 -8.26 2.45 -1.99
CA THR A 102 -9.64 2.05 -2.28
C THR A 102 -10.09 0.93 -1.35
N VAL A 103 -11.35 0.97 -0.94
CA VAL A 103 -11.98 -0.14 -0.24
C VAL A 103 -12.25 -1.26 -1.25
N ASN A 104 -12.09 -2.50 -0.83
CA ASN A 104 -12.40 -3.64 -1.67
C ASN A 104 -13.92 -3.76 -1.88
N HIS A 105 -14.35 -3.63 -3.12
CA HIS A 105 -15.73 -3.83 -3.57
C HIS A 105 -15.95 -5.19 -4.26
N ASP A 106 -14.87 -5.89 -4.57
CA ASP A 106 -14.89 -7.23 -5.19
C ASP A 106 -14.56 -8.30 -4.13
N ARG A 107 -15.55 -8.58 -3.29
CA ARG A 107 -15.43 -9.59 -2.22
C ARG A 107 -15.46 -11.02 -2.75
N GLU A 108 -15.87 -11.22 -3.97
CA GLU A 108 -15.88 -12.53 -4.62
C GLU A 108 -14.47 -12.93 -5.04
N ALA A 109 -13.75 -12.02 -5.73
CA ALA A 109 -12.37 -12.27 -6.15
C ALA A 109 -11.36 -12.17 -4.99
N PHE A 110 -11.60 -11.27 -4.02
CA PHE A 110 -10.68 -10.98 -2.91
C PHE A 110 -11.40 -11.02 -1.56
N PRO A 111 -11.84 -12.18 -1.08
CA PRO A 111 -12.70 -12.29 0.11
C PRO A 111 -12.05 -11.77 1.40
N LEU A 112 -10.73 -11.90 1.53
CA LEU A 112 -9.97 -11.53 2.74
C LEU A 112 -9.37 -10.13 2.68
N VAL A 113 -9.33 -9.51 1.50
CA VAL A 113 -8.75 -8.17 1.33
C VAL A 113 -9.77 -7.10 1.75
N GLU A 114 -9.33 -6.17 2.58
CA GLU A 114 -10.15 -5.05 3.05
C GLU A 114 -10.01 -3.84 2.12
N LYS A 115 -8.77 -3.53 1.72
CA LYS A 115 -8.41 -2.33 0.95
C LYS A 115 -7.23 -2.61 0.02
N PHE A 116 -7.11 -1.75 -0.98
CA PHE A 116 -5.97 -1.69 -1.90
C PHE A 116 -5.34 -0.31 -1.83
N VAL A 117 -4.02 -0.23 -2.01
CA VAL A 117 -3.29 1.03 -2.15
C VAL A 117 -2.16 0.85 -3.15
N GLN A 118 -1.79 1.92 -3.83
CA GLN A 118 -0.63 1.98 -4.71
C GLN A 118 0.50 2.76 -4.06
N ALA A 119 1.70 2.21 -4.13
CA ALA A 119 2.94 2.87 -3.76
C ALA A 119 3.83 3.00 -4.99
N GLU A 120 4.13 4.23 -5.40
CA GLU A 120 5.13 4.51 -6.40
C GLU A 120 6.50 4.56 -5.73
N VAL A 121 7.41 3.75 -6.23
CA VAL A 121 8.76 3.61 -5.68
C VAL A 121 9.77 3.74 -6.81
N GLU A 122 10.70 4.68 -6.66
CA GLU A 122 11.92 4.70 -7.46
C GLU A 122 12.84 3.59 -6.97
N VAL A 123 13.25 2.71 -7.87
CA VAL A 123 14.14 1.59 -7.56
C VAL A 123 15.40 1.64 -8.42
N ILE A 124 16.54 1.37 -7.82
CA ILE A 124 17.79 1.14 -8.52
C ILE A 124 18.03 -0.36 -8.56
N LEU A 125 17.84 -0.95 -9.73
CA LEU A 125 18.16 -2.36 -9.98
C LEU A 125 19.62 -2.50 -10.41
N TYR A 126 20.26 -3.53 -9.91
CA TYR A 126 21.59 -3.94 -10.28
C TYR A 126 21.54 -5.36 -10.85
N TYR A 127 22.10 -5.53 -12.05
CA TYR A 127 22.20 -6.80 -12.74
C TYR A 127 23.58 -7.40 -12.50
N THR A 128 23.65 -8.55 -11.81
CA THR A 128 24.90 -9.18 -11.39
C THR A 128 25.67 -9.83 -12.53
N ASP A 129 24.99 -10.18 -13.62
CA ASP A 129 25.55 -10.80 -14.82
C ASP A 129 26.21 -9.79 -15.77
N THR A 130 25.63 -8.59 -15.89
CA THR A 130 26.13 -7.52 -16.79
C THR A 130 26.86 -6.41 -16.05
N ASN A 131 26.80 -6.39 -14.72
CA ASN A 131 27.37 -5.34 -13.87
C ASN A 131 26.76 -3.95 -14.16
N GLN A 132 25.50 -3.89 -14.60
CA GLN A 132 24.79 -2.67 -14.95
C GLN A 132 23.75 -2.30 -13.88
N ALA A 133 23.51 -1.02 -13.74
CA ALA A 133 22.45 -0.51 -12.85
C ALA A 133 21.50 0.40 -13.64
N PHE A 134 20.22 0.29 -13.33
CA PHE A 134 19.15 1.09 -13.94
C PHE A 134 18.23 1.63 -12.83
N SER A 135 17.84 2.90 -12.96
CA SER A 135 16.82 3.53 -12.10
C SER A 135 15.53 3.74 -12.87
N PHE A 136 14.42 3.43 -12.25
CA PHE A 136 13.09 3.71 -12.79
C PHE A 136 12.04 3.73 -11.66
N ASN A 137 10.92 4.38 -11.94
CA ASN A 137 9.77 4.35 -11.05
C ASN A 137 8.90 3.13 -11.37
N GLN A 138 8.50 2.43 -10.33
CA GLN A 138 7.56 1.33 -10.42
C GLN A 138 6.43 1.50 -9.41
N CYS A 139 5.21 1.18 -9.83
CA CYS A 139 4.05 1.17 -8.99
C CYS A 139 3.82 -0.24 -8.41
N PHE A 140 3.75 -0.32 -7.09
CA PHE A 140 3.46 -1.55 -6.35
C PHE A 140 2.08 -1.45 -5.71
N THR A 141 1.29 -2.51 -5.84
CA THR A 141 0.03 -2.61 -5.12
C THR A 141 0.28 -3.27 -3.77
N PHE A 142 -0.30 -2.70 -2.71
CA PHE A 142 -0.37 -3.30 -1.39
C PHE A 142 -1.83 -3.57 -1.03
N LEU A 143 -2.06 -4.69 -0.37
CA LEU A 143 -3.36 -5.20 0.03
C LEU A 143 -3.45 -5.14 1.56
N LYS A 144 -4.55 -4.64 2.10
CA LYS A 144 -4.83 -4.76 3.52
C LYS A 144 -5.58 -6.06 3.78
N GLU A 145 -4.95 -6.96 4.51
CA GLU A 145 -5.48 -8.28 4.80
C GLU A 145 -5.17 -8.64 6.26
N GLY A 146 -6.18 -9.05 7.03
CA GLY A 146 -6.02 -9.35 8.45
C GLY A 146 -5.48 -8.18 9.28
N GLY A 147 -5.83 -6.95 8.91
CA GLY A 147 -5.37 -5.72 9.56
C GLY A 147 -3.95 -5.26 9.17
N SER A 148 -3.21 -6.04 8.38
CA SER A 148 -1.83 -5.74 7.94
C SER A 148 -1.78 -5.36 6.47
N TRP A 149 -0.85 -4.46 6.11
CA TRP A 149 -0.55 -4.14 4.73
C TRP A 149 0.53 -5.10 4.19
N LEU A 150 0.22 -5.79 3.10
CA LEU A 150 1.10 -6.78 2.47
C LEU A 150 1.19 -6.48 0.97
N LYS A 151 2.30 -6.84 0.35
CA LYS A 151 2.53 -6.65 -1.09
C LYS A 151 1.62 -7.59 -1.90
N GLY A 152 0.85 -7.01 -2.87
CA GLY A 152 -0.03 -7.71 -3.80
C GLY A 152 0.68 -8.31 -5.01
#